data_cf1ee6da1f87f120629461c1816912aa
#
_entry.id   cf1ee6da1f87f120629461c1816912aa
#
_cell.length_a   1.000
_cell.length_b   1.000
_cell.length_c   1.000
_cell.angle_alpha   90.00
_cell.angle_beta   90.00
_cell.angle_gamma   90.00
#
_symmetry.space_group_name_H-M   'P 1'
#
loop_
_entity.id
_entity.type
_entity.pdbx_description
1 polymer ?
#
loop_
_entity_poly.entity_id
_entity_poly.type
_entity_poly.pdbx_seq_one_letter_code
_entity_poly.pdbx_strand_id
1 'polypeptide(L)'
;MKVVVAIDSFKGSMTSMQAGMACKEGILAAIPKADVVVRPLADGGEGTVTALVEGMNGTYEHVDVTGPMGQKVHATYGVLEDDTAVMEMAEASGITLVEGKPDPWKATSLGVGEMILDAVHKGCRNFIIGIGGSATTASYTHLRAQRPY
;
A
#
# COMPACT_ATOMS: atom_id res chain seq x y z
N MET A 1 -17.51 27.63 0.46
CA MET A 1 -17.49 26.52 1.43
C MET A 1 -16.35 25.60 1.06
N LYS A 2 -15.52 25.20 2.02
CA LYS A 2 -14.44 24.22 1.81
C LYS A 2 -14.95 22.82 2.20
N VAL A 3 -14.74 21.83 1.35
CA VAL A 3 -15.10 20.43 1.58
C VAL A 3 -13.86 19.57 1.37
N VAL A 4 -13.58 18.67 2.30
CA VAL A 4 -12.53 17.66 2.16
C VAL A 4 -13.21 16.31 2.00
N VAL A 5 -12.91 15.62 0.89
CA VAL A 5 -13.35 14.24 0.65
C VAL A 5 -12.18 13.33 0.98
N ALA A 6 -12.30 12.60 2.07
CA ALA A 6 -11.32 11.64 2.54
C ALA A 6 -11.99 10.27 2.59
N ILE A 7 -11.66 9.41 1.64
CA ILE A 7 -12.35 8.14 1.40
C ILE A 7 -11.35 7.05 1.04
N ASP A 8 -11.58 5.84 1.53
CA ASP A 8 -10.82 4.66 1.18
C ASP A 8 -11.36 4.01 -0.10
N SER A 9 -10.68 3.02 -0.62
CA SER A 9 -11.07 2.25 -1.78
C SER A 9 -12.30 1.38 -1.52
N PHE A 10 -13.08 1.11 -2.57
CA PHE A 10 -14.15 0.11 -2.54
C PHE A 10 -13.63 -1.17 -3.18
N LYS A 11 -13.26 -2.14 -2.36
CA LYS A 11 -12.63 -3.41 -2.77
C LYS A 11 -13.34 -4.04 -3.96
N GLY A 12 -12.59 -4.28 -5.04
CA GLY A 12 -13.11 -4.87 -6.28
C GLY A 12 -14.00 -3.96 -7.13
N SER A 13 -14.15 -2.66 -6.79
CA SER A 13 -15.02 -1.73 -7.51
C SER A 13 -14.28 -0.47 -7.98
N MET A 14 -13.78 0.37 -7.07
CA MET A 14 -13.09 1.59 -7.44
C MET A 14 -11.98 1.95 -6.46
N THR A 15 -10.96 2.64 -6.96
CA THR A 15 -9.88 3.16 -6.13
C THR A 15 -10.36 4.32 -5.24
N SER A 16 -9.60 4.60 -4.19
CA SER A 16 -9.81 5.75 -3.30
C SER A 16 -9.91 7.07 -4.09
N MET A 17 -9.04 7.27 -5.08
CA MET A 17 -9.06 8.46 -5.94
C MET A 17 -10.31 8.52 -6.83
N GLN A 18 -10.69 7.41 -7.47
CA GLN A 18 -11.90 7.35 -8.29
C GLN A 18 -13.16 7.67 -7.47
N ALA A 19 -13.29 7.09 -6.29
CA ALA A 19 -14.39 7.37 -5.38
C ALA A 19 -14.40 8.82 -4.92
N GLY A 20 -13.25 9.37 -4.57
CA GLY A 20 -13.08 10.76 -4.17
C GLY A 20 -13.44 11.75 -5.27
N MET A 21 -13.06 11.47 -6.52
CA MET A 21 -13.39 12.31 -7.67
C MET A 21 -14.88 12.27 -8.00
N ALA A 22 -15.52 11.10 -7.95
CA ALA A 22 -16.96 10.98 -8.12
C ALA A 22 -17.74 11.78 -7.06
N CYS A 23 -17.31 11.72 -5.80
CA CYS A 23 -17.88 12.56 -4.74
C CYS A 23 -17.69 14.07 -5.02
N LYS A 24 -16.48 14.46 -5.46
CA LYS A 24 -16.19 15.86 -5.83
C LYS A 24 -17.11 16.36 -6.94
N GLU A 25 -17.30 15.59 -7.99
CA GLU A 25 -18.21 15.93 -9.09
C GLU A 25 -19.64 16.13 -8.60
N GLY A 26 -20.17 15.22 -7.77
CA GLY A 26 -21.51 15.35 -7.18
C GLY A 26 -21.65 16.59 -6.30
N ILE A 27 -20.64 16.91 -5.49
CA ILE A 27 -20.64 18.12 -4.65
C ILE A 27 -20.63 19.39 -5.50
N LEU A 28 -19.80 19.44 -6.55
CA LEU A 28 -19.72 20.60 -7.43
C LEU A 28 -20.97 20.78 -8.28
N ALA A 29 -21.67 19.70 -8.63
CA ALA A 29 -22.97 19.77 -9.30
C ALA A 29 -24.05 20.43 -8.42
N ALA A 30 -24.03 20.12 -7.12
CA ALA A 30 -24.97 20.70 -6.15
C ALA A 30 -24.53 22.09 -5.66
N ILE A 31 -23.24 22.32 -5.51
CA ILE A 31 -22.65 23.57 -4.96
C ILE A 31 -21.46 23.99 -5.83
N PRO A 32 -21.70 24.65 -6.98
CA PRO A 32 -20.66 24.97 -7.97
C PRO A 32 -19.50 25.85 -7.46
N LYS A 33 -19.71 26.57 -6.35
CA LYS A 33 -18.69 27.46 -5.73
C LYS A 33 -17.97 26.80 -4.55
N ALA A 34 -18.13 25.51 -4.31
CA ALA A 34 -17.41 24.80 -3.27
C ALA A 34 -15.93 24.64 -3.66
N ASP A 35 -15.04 24.83 -2.68
CA ASP A 35 -13.64 24.44 -2.79
C ASP A 35 -13.53 22.98 -2.30
N VAL A 36 -13.44 22.01 -3.23
CA VAL A 36 -13.46 20.59 -2.92
C VAL A 36 -12.07 19.98 -3.11
N VAL A 37 -11.51 19.50 -2.01
CA VAL A 37 -10.19 18.82 -1.97
C VAL A 37 -10.41 17.34 -1.75
N VAL A 38 -9.87 16.50 -2.63
CA VAL A 38 -9.85 15.04 -2.48
C VAL A 38 -8.54 14.64 -1.78
N ARG A 39 -8.66 13.80 -0.76
CA ARG A 39 -7.54 13.18 -0.03
C ARG A 39 -7.80 11.69 0.04
N PRO A 40 -7.13 10.87 -0.78
CA PRO A 40 -7.27 9.42 -0.70
C PRO A 40 -6.81 8.94 0.68
N LEU A 41 -7.50 7.93 1.20
CA LEU A 41 -7.14 7.24 2.43
C LEU A 41 -6.70 5.82 2.10
N ALA A 42 -5.96 5.23 3.03
CA ALA A 42 -5.54 3.85 2.99
C ALA A 42 -5.39 3.29 4.41
N ASP A 43 -5.65 2.00 4.58
CA ASP A 43 -5.65 1.31 5.87
C ASP A 43 -4.39 0.43 6.10
N GLY A 44 -3.39 0.55 5.21
CA GLY A 44 -2.19 -0.29 5.21
C GLY A 44 -2.34 -1.59 4.40
N GLY A 45 -3.47 -1.77 3.71
CA GLY A 45 -3.70 -2.84 2.75
C GLY A 45 -3.52 -2.39 1.31
N GLU A 46 -4.20 -3.09 0.38
CA GLU A 46 -4.18 -2.81 -1.06
C GLU A 46 -4.59 -1.36 -1.35
N GLY A 47 -3.77 -0.67 -2.16
CA GLY A 47 -3.98 0.72 -2.56
C GLY A 47 -3.31 1.76 -1.66
N THR A 48 -2.60 1.35 -0.61
CA THR A 48 -1.87 2.27 0.28
C THR A 48 -0.77 3.02 -0.47
N VAL A 49 0.03 2.31 -1.28
CA VAL A 49 1.09 2.93 -2.10
C VAL A 49 0.47 3.95 -3.06
N THR A 50 -0.57 3.56 -3.79
CA THR A 50 -1.25 4.45 -4.74
C THR A 50 -1.81 5.70 -4.04
N ALA A 51 -2.49 5.53 -2.90
CA ALA A 51 -3.09 6.65 -2.17
C ALA A 51 -2.04 7.66 -1.69
N LEU A 52 -0.89 7.17 -1.18
CA LEU A 52 0.18 8.04 -0.68
C LEU A 52 0.98 8.67 -1.81
N VAL A 53 1.33 7.92 -2.86
CA VAL A 53 2.05 8.45 -4.02
C VAL A 53 1.24 9.54 -4.72
N GLU A 54 -0.04 9.28 -5.03
CA GLU A 54 -0.91 10.27 -5.69
C GLU A 54 -1.27 11.44 -4.76
N GLY A 55 -1.44 11.17 -3.46
CA GLY A 55 -1.79 12.20 -2.47
C GLY A 55 -0.64 13.13 -2.09
N MET A 56 0.62 12.70 -2.27
CA MET A 56 1.83 13.40 -1.84
C MET A 56 2.83 13.64 -2.98
N ASN A 57 2.41 13.52 -4.25
CA ASN A 57 3.22 13.74 -5.46
C ASN A 57 4.50 12.88 -5.49
N GLY A 58 4.41 11.63 -5.04
CA GLY A 58 5.52 10.69 -5.10
C GLY A 58 5.71 10.08 -6.49
N THR A 59 6.68 9.20 -6.61
CA THR A 59 6.98 8.42 -7.82
C THR A 59 6.86 6.93 -7.55
N TYR A 60 6.59 6.14 -8.59
CA TYR A 60 6.57 4.69 -8.50
C TYR A 60 7.93 4.12 -8.89
N GLU A 61 8.36 3.12 -8.13
CA GLU A 61 9.54 2.31 -8.38
C GLU A 61 9.15 0.84 -8.51
N HIS A 62 9.92 0.12 -9.33
CA HIS A 62 9.67 -1.28 -9.61
C HIS A 62 10.92 -2.10 -9.35
N VAL A 63 10.73 -3.30 -8.79
CA VAL A 63 11.83 -4.24 -8.51
C VAL A 63 11.35 -5.68 -8.62
N ASP A 64 12.21 -6.54 -9.16
CA ASP A 64 11.97 -7.98 -9.18
C ASP A 64 12.46 -8.62 -7.88
N VAL A 65 11.56 -9.28 -7.18
CA VAL A 65 11.81 -9.85 -5.84
C VAL A 65 11.31 -11.29 -5.73
N THR A 66 11.67 -11.93 -4.65
CA THR A 66 11.21 -13.28 -4.29
C THR A 66 9.79 -13.24 -3.76
N GLY A 67 8.87 -13.90 -4.45
CA GLY A 67 7.48 -14.06 -4.03
C GLY A 67 7.28 -15.00 -2.85
N PRO A 68 6.04 -15.11 -2.32
CA PRO A 68 5.76 -15.86 -1.09
C PRO A 68 6.11 -17.36 -1.19
N MET A 69 6.05 -17.95 -2.38
CA MET A 69 6.37 -19.37 -2.61
C MET A 69 7.73 -19.57 -3.29
N GLY A 70 8.58 -18.53 -3.33
CA GLY A 70 9.92 -18.57 -3.94
C GLY A 70 9.94 -18.25 -5.43
N GLN A 71 8.81 -17.98 -6.04
CA GLN A 71 8.73 -17.52 -7.45
C GLN A 71 9.20 -16.07 -7.57
N LYS A 72 9.58 -15.68 -8.80
CA LYS A 72 9.92 -14.29 -9.10
C LYS A 72 8.65 -13.46 -9.23
N VAL A 73 8.62 -12.30 -8.57
CA VAL A 73 7.50 -11.35 -8.58
C VAL A 73 8.03 -9.96 -8.94
N HIS A 74 7.30 -9.25 -9.79
CA HIS A 74 7.54 -7.85 -10.10
C HIS A 74 6.73 -6.99 -9.14
N ALA A 75 7.40 -6.42 -8.13
CA ALA A 75 6.78 -5.63 -7.08
C ALA A 75 6.92 -4.13 -7.35
N THR A 76 5.92 -3.37 -6.91
CA THR A 76 5.88 -1.91 -7.02
C THR A 76 5.88 -1.28 -5.63
N TYR A 77 6.62 -0.18 -5.45
CA TYR A 77 6.57 0.66 -4.27
C TYR A 77 6.63 2.14 -4.64
N GLY A 78 6.30 3.02 -3.70
CA GLY A 78 6.36 4.47 -3.90
C GLY A 78 7.59 5.08 -3.24
N VAL A 79 8.06 6.20 -3.81
CA VAL A 79 9.04 7.10 -3.18
C VAL A 79 8.46 8.50 -3.14
N LEU A 80 8.37 9.07 -1.96
CA LEU A 80 7.87 10.43 -1.75
C LEU A 80 9.00 11.46 -1.89
N GLU A 81 8.64 12.75 -1.99
CA GLU A 81 9.61 13.86 -2.17
C GLU A 81 10.66 13.97 -1.05
N ASP A 82 10.38 13.42 0.15
CA ASP A 82 11.29 13.42 1.31
C ASP A 82 12.13 12.14 1.42
N ASP A 83 12.28 11.39 0.32
CA ASP A 83 12.97 10.10 0.26
C ASP A 83 12.35 9.03 1.20
N THR A 84 11.08 9.15 1.52
CA THR A 84 10.31 8.12 2.23
C THR A 84 9.83 7.07 1.24
N ALA A 85 10.23 5.82 1.44
CA ALA A 85 9.70 4.69 0.68
C ALA A 85 8.36 4.22 1.27
N VAL A 86 7.36 4.06 0.42
CA VAL A 86 6.03 3.54 0.79
C VAL A 86 5.83 2.20 0.12
N MET A 87 5.59 1.15 0.89
CA MET A 87 5.51 -0.22 0.43
C MET A 87 4.27 -0.92 0.95
N GLU A 88 3.71 -1.82 0.15
CA GLU A 88 2.75 -2.82 0.60
C GLU A 88 3.43 -4.18 0.68
N MET A 89 3.36 -4.83 1.83
CA MET A 89 3.87 -6.20 2.00
C MET A 89 3.25 -7.16 0.97
N ALA A 90 2.00 -6.92 0.59
CA ALA A 90 1.25 -7.74 -0.36
C ALA A 90 1.86 -7.75 -1.77
N GLU A 91 2.61 -6.72 -2.17
CA GLU A 91 3.30 -6.66 -3.47
C GLU A 91 4.37 -7.77 -3.64
N ALA A 92 5.02 -8.14 -2.54
CA ALA A 92 6.05 -9.19 -2.56
C ALA A 92 5.62 -10.48 -1.84
N SER A 93 4.69 -10.41 -0.89
CA SER A 93 4.32 -11.54 -0.02
C SER A 93 2.80 -11.65 0.18
N GLY A 94 2.01 -11.17 -0.79
CA GLY A 94 0.55 -11.15 -0.75
C GLY A 94 -0.09 -12.51 -0.97
N ILE A 95 -1.28 -12.69 -0.37
CA ILE A 95 -2.08 -13.90 -0.55
C ILE A 95 -2.53 -14.10 -2.01
N THR A 96 -2.68 -13.01 -2.75
CA THR A 96 -3.03 -13.00 -4.18
C THR A 96 -1.94 -13.57 -5.08
N LEU A 97 -0.69 -13.62 -4.59
CA LEU A 97 0.45 -14.18 -5.31
C LEU A 97 0.61 -15.70 -5.11
N VAL A 98 -0.23 -16.28 -4.25
CA VAL A 98 -0.19 -17.74 -3.97
C VAL A 98 -1.15 -18.47 -4.88
N GLU A 99 -0.60 -19.28 -5.78
CA GLU A 99 -1.39 -20.17 -6.61
C GLU A 99 -1.73 -21.46 -5.84
N GLY A 100 -2.98 -21.93 -5.96
CA GLY A 100 -3.45 -23.15 -5.35
C GLY A 100 -3.78 -23.01 -3.85
N LYS A 101 -3.43 -24.02 -3.03
CA LYS A 101 -3.74 -24.02 -1.60
C LYS A 101 -2.68 -23.25 -0.81
N PRO A 102 -3.06 -22.16 -0.11
CA PRO A 102 -2.13 -21.41 0.72
C PRO A 102 -1.50 -22.28 1.82
N ASP A 103 -0.17 -22.15 1.98
CA ASP A 103 0.58 -22.77 3.08
C ASP A 103 1.43 -21.70 3.79
N PRO A 104 0.92 -21.08 4.85
CA PRO A 104 1.61 -19.99 5.51
C PRO A 104 2.91 -20.41 6.20
N TRP A 105 3.13 -21.71 6.41
CA TRP A 105 4.38 -22.23 6.99
C TRP A 105 5.53 -22.28 5.98
N LYS A 106 5.21 -22.34 4.69
CA LYS A 106 6.19 -22.34 3.60
C LYS A 106 6.38 -20.95 3.00
N ALA A 107 5.40 -20.07 3.19
CA ALA A 107 5.44 -18.74 2.63
C ALA A 107 6.55 -17.88 3.29
N THR A 108 7.25 -17.11 2.45
CA THR A 108 8.34 -16.24 2.89
C THR A 108 8.01 -14.76 2.66
N SER A 109 8.53 -13.89 3.53
CA SER A 109 8.53 -12.43 3.36
C SER A 109 9.89 -11.90 2.86
N LEU A 110 10.75 -12.76 2.30
CA LEU A 110 12.05 -12.38 1.80
C LEU A 110 11.97 -11.23 0.80
N GLY A 111 11.01 -11.28 -0.14
CA GLY A 111 10.82 -10.24 -1.14
C GLY A 111 10.51 -8.86 -0.56
N VAL A 112 9.87 -8.78 0.61
CA VAL A 112 9.68 -7.49 1.31
C VAL A 112 11.03 -6.92 1.74
N GLY A 113 11.94 -7.77 2.25
CA GLY A 113 13.31 -7.38 2.58
C GLY A 113 14.10 -6.92 1.35
N GLU A 114 13.90 -7.59 0.21
CA GLU A 114 14.52 -7.21 -1.07
C GLU A 114 14.00 -5.85 -1.59
N MET A 115 12.69 -5.56 -1.46
CA MET A 115 12.13 -4.23 -1.75
C MET A 115 12.75 -3.15 -0.86
N ILE A 116 12.87 -3.41 0.44
CA ILE A 116 13.50 -2.47 1.40
C ILE A 116 14.95 -2.21 1.00
N LEU A 117 15.69 -3.26 0.64
CA LEU A 117 17.09 -3.14 0.24
C LEU A 117 17.25 -2.32 -1.05
N ASP A 118 16.39 -2.53 -2.04
CA ASP A 118 16.35 -1.74 -3.27
C ASP A 118 16.13 -0.25 -2.98
N ALA A 119 15.13 0.07 -2.15
CA ALA A 119 14.86 1.45 -1.75
C ALA A 119 16.02 2.09 -0.96
N VAL A 120 16.70 1.31 -0.10
CA VAL A 120 17.92 1.77 0.60
C VAL A 120 19.03 2.11 -0.39
N HIS A 121 19.24 1.28 -1.42
CA HIS A 121 20.23 1.53 -2.47
C HIS A 121 19.89 2.79 -3.28
N LYS A 122 18.60 3.09 -3.48
CA LYS A 122 18.11 4.30 -4.13
C LYS A 122 18.13 5.56 -3.23
N GLY A 123 18.56 5.43 -1.99
CA GLY A 123 18.76 6.56 -1.08
C GLY A 123 17.70 6.72 0.01
N CYS A 124 16.61 5.96 -0.03
CA CYS A 124 15.57 6.05 1.00
C CYS A 124 16.09 5.66 2.39
N ARG A 125 15.63 6.38 3.41
CA ARG A 125 15.98 6.11 4.82
C ARG A 125 14.76 6.08 5.73
N ASN A 126 13.62 6.55 5.26
CA ASN A 126 12.33 6.50 5.94
C ASN A 126 11.43 5.50 5.22
N PHE A 127 10.64 4.72 5.96
CA PHE A 127 9.80 3.67 5.40
C PHE A 127 8.41 3.69 6.01
N ILE A 128 7.40 3.62 5.15
CA ILE A 128 6.01 3.35 5.51
C ILE A 128 5.67 1.99 4.88
N ILE A 129 5.38 0.99 5.70
CA ILE A 129 5.11 -0.36 5.22
C ILE A 129 3.71 -0.77 5.62
N GLY A 130 2.82 -0.89 4.63
CA GLY A 130 1.49 -1.47 4.78
C GLY A 130 1.60 -2.99 4.91
N ILE A 131 1.01 -3.55 5.97
CA ILE A 131 1.14 -4.97 6.32
C ILE A 131 -0.11 -5.79 6.03
N GLY A 132 -1.10 -5.22 5.36
CA GLY A 132 -2.31 -5.91 4.93
C GLY A 132 -2.07 -6.92 3.82
N GLY A 133 -2.99 -7.88 3.66
CA GLY A 133 -3.00 -8.83 2.54
C GLY A 133 -1.91 -9.90 2.51
N SER A 134 -1.16 -10.11 3.59
CA SER A 134 -0.04 -11.06 3.66
C SER A 134 -0.47 -12.52 3.49
N ALA A 135 0.36 -13.31 2.79
CA ALA A 135 0.27 -14.78 2.71
C ALA A 135 1.08 -15.49 3.82
N THR A 136 1.93 -14.75 4.53
CA THR A 136 2.85 -15.30 5.54
C THR A 136 2.24 -15.26 6.94
N THR A 137 2.84 -16.00 7.88
CA THR A 137 2.49 -15.89 9.30
C THR A 137 2.84 -14.48 9.82
N ALA A 138 1.93 -13.89 10.57
CA ALA A 138 2.11 -12.55 11.13
C ALA A 138 3.06 -12.57 12.33
N SER A 139 4.37 -12.62 12.08
CA SER A 139 5.40 -12.68 13.12
C SER A 139 5.38 -11.49 14.08
N TYR A 140 4.93 -10.32 13.65
CA TYR A 140 4.76 -9.16 14.53
C TYR A 140 3.67 -9.37 15.61
N THR A 141 2.64 -10.16 15.33
CA THR A 141 1.60 -10.50 16.31
C THR A 141 2.15 -11.42 17.40
N HIS A 142 3.05 -12.33 17.06
CA HIS A 142 3.72 -13.20 18.02
C HIS A 142 4.65 -12.43 18.96
N LEU A 143 5.41 -11.48 18.44
CA LEU A 143 6.29 -10.63 19.25
C LEU A 143 5.49 -9.78 20.26
N ARG A 144 4.30 -9.33 19.89
CA ARG A 144 3.44 -8.57 20.79
C ARG A 144 2.81 -9.43 21.89
N ALA A 145 2.45 -10.67 21.58
CA ALA A 145 1.88 -11.61 22.55
C ALA A 145 2.88 -12.05 23.63
N GLN A 146 4.17 -11.91 23.41
CA GLN A 146 5.24 -12.27 24.35
C GLN A 146 5.66 -11.13 25.29
N ARG A 147 5.06 -9.93 25.19
CA ARG A 147 5.33 -8.87 26.17
C ARG A 147 4.57 -9.19 27.46
N PRO A 148 5.24 -9.45 28.60
CA PRO A 148 4.56 -9.50 29.88
C PRO A 148 4.00 -8.11 30.20
N TYR A 149 2.78 -8.07 30.67
CA TYR A 149 2.12 -6.87 31.17
C TYR A 149 2.80 -6.38 32.44
#